data_4a08a7bab4138b8d98a6ed62830d1cfe
#
_entry.id   4a08a7bab4138b8d98a6ed62830d1cfe
#
_cell.length_a   1.000
_cell.length_b   1.000
_cell.length_c   1.000
_cell.angle_alpha   90.00
_cell.angle_beta   90.00
_cell.angle_gamma   90.00
#
_symmetry.space_group_name_H-M   'P 1'
#
loop_
_entity.id
_entity.type
_entity.pdbx_description
1 polymer ?
#
loop_
_entity_poly.entity_id
_entity_poly.type
_entity_poly.pdbx_seq_one_letter_code
_entity_poly.pdbx_strand_id
1 'polypeptide(L)'
;MAVLVAQSLRKSYGGAEVVAGVSFGIAPGECFGLLGPNGAGKTTTLRLCLGLTDPDGGSVELMQRPVPGEARPARARVGVVPQMDNLDPDFTVSENLLVYGRYFGLSERAVRARIPQLLDFAGLTARAASQIQTLSGGMKRRLTLARALINDPDLIFMDEPTTGLDPQARHLIWERLKQLLAGGKTIVLTTHFMEEAERLCARLAIMDRGRFITEGSPRELILRHIEPHVVEAHGDGVMDWSDREAGRLASRLEKSGDTVFCYAADPAPLLASLANRGELRYLHRPANLEDVFLKLTGRELRD
;
A
#
# COMPACT_ATOMS: atom_id res chain seq x y z
N MET A 1 17.41 -14.54 7.40
CA MET A 1 17.78 -14.20 6.00
C MET A 1 16.60 -13.49 5.35
N ALA A 2 16.82 -12.52 4.48
CA ALA A 2 15.74 -11.83 3.77
C ALA A 2 15.00 -12.77 2.83
N VAL A 3 13.70 -12.56 2.63
CA VAL A 3 12.87 -13.30 1.67
C VAL A 3 12.87 -12.65 0.29
N LEU A 4 13.22 -11.38 0.22
CA LEU A 4 13.42 -10.61 -1.00
C LEU A 4 14.59 -9.65 -0.81
N VAL A 5 15.48 -9.58 -1.79
CA VAL A 5 16.55 -8.58 -1.87
C VAL A 5 16.54 -8.00 -3.30
N ALA A 6 16.43 -6.69 -3.39
CA ALA A 6 16.55 -5.93 -4.62
C ALA A 6 17.75 -4.99 -4.52
N GLN A 7 18.62 -4.98 -5.53
CA GLN A 7 19.84 -4.16 -5.54
C GLN A 7 19.93 -3.34 -6.82
N SER A 8 19.92 -2.02 -6.67
CA SER A 8 20.13 -1.04 -7.75
C SER A 8 19.25 -1.28 -8.99
N LEU A 9 17.98 -1.69 -8.77
CA LEU A 9 17.06 -2.03 -9.84
C LEU A 9 16.82 -0.86 -10.77
N ARG A 10 16.90 -1.12 -12.07
CA ARG A 10 16.62 -0.13 -13.12
C ARG A 10 15.68 -0.72 -14.16
N LYS A 11 14.76 0.12 -14.64
CA LYS A 11 13.86 -0.22 -15.74
C LYS A 11 13.44 1.02 -16.50
N SER A 12 13.52 0.93 -17.82
CA SER A 12 13.06 1.99 -18.73
C SER A 12 12.05 1.44 -19.73
N TYR A 13 11.14 2.28 -20.15
CA TYR A 13 10.18 2.01 -21.23
C TYR A 13 10.14 3.23 -22.16
N GLY A 14 10.33 3.00 -23.46
CA GLY A 14 10.30 4.08 -24.45
C GLY A 14 11.28 5.22 -24.19
N GLY A 15 12.44 4.92 -23.58
CA GLY A 15 13.45 5.92 -23.22
C GLY A 15 13.21 6.63 -21.86
N ALA A 16 12.06 6.41 -21.20
CA ALA A 16 11.80 6.96 -19.88
C ALA A 16 12.20 5.95 -18.78
N GLU A 17 13.05 6.36 -17.84
CA GLU A 17 13.44 5.53 -16.69
C GLU A 17 12.32 5.53 -15.66
N VAL A 18 11.66 4.38 -15.50
CA VAL A 18 10.50 4.17 -14.60
C VAL A 18 10.93 3.64 -13.23
N VAL A 19 12.05 2.92 -13.17
CA VAL A 19 12.71 2.50 -11.92
C VAL A 19 14.18 2.85 -12.04
N ALA A 20 14.69 3.64 -11.09
CA ALA A 20 15.95 4.36 -11.22
C ALA A 20 16.90 4.07 -10.04
N GLY A 21 17.40 2.84 -9.95
CA GLY A 21 18.40 2.45 -8.96
C GLY A 21 17.81 2.13 -7.59
N VAL A 22 16.64 1.49 -7.54
CA VAL A 22 15.95 1.11 -6.30
C VAL A 22 16.62 -0.09 -5.62
N SER A 23 16.87 0.03 -4.31
CA SER A 23 17.47 -1.05 -3.48
C SER A 23 16.70 -1.19 -2.18
N PHE A 24 16.32 -2.43 -1.82
CA PHE A 24 15.68 -2.76 -0.53
C PHE A 24 15.76 -4.25 -0.25
N GLY A 25 15.58 -4.61 1.02
CA GLY A 25 15.47 -6.00 1.46
C GLY A 25 14.28 -6.18 2.38
N ILE A 26 13.67 -7.37 2.36
CA ILE A 26 12.47 -7.68 3.16
C ILE A 26 12.75 -8.87 4.06
N ALA A 27 12.52 -8.68 5.35
CA ALA A 27 12.65 -9.74 6.35
C ALA A 27 11.40 -10.63 6.40
N PRO A 28 11.51 -11.89 6.84
CA PRO A 28 10.35 -12.73 7.09
C PRO A 28 9.41 -12.10 8.13
N GLY A 29 8.08 -12.18 7.87
CA GLY A 29 7.05 -11.73 8.80
C GLY A 29 6.80 -10.22 8.80
N GLU A 30 7.52 -9.41 7.98
CA GLU A 30 7.25 -7.98 7.90
C GLU A 30 6.20 -7.64 6.82
N CYS A 31 5.51 -6.53 7.02
CA CYS A 31 4.77 -5.84 5.98
C CYS A 31 5.60 -4.66 5.48
N PHE A 32 6.02 -4.71 4.22
CA PHE A 32 6.76 -3.64 3.56
C PHE A 32 5.89 -2.93 2.54
N GLY A 33 5.79 -1.60 2.64
CA GLY A 33 5.00 -0.76 1.75
C GLY A 33 5.83 -0.01 0.71
N LEU A 34 5.35 0.03 -0.53
CA LEU A 34 5.79 1.00 -1.54
C LEU A 34 4.70 2.06 -1.67
N LEU A 35 4.91 3.22 -1.06
CA LEU A 35 3.97 4.35 -1.05
C LEU A 35 4.37 5.36 -2.13
N GLY A 36 3.43 5.84 -2.91
CA GLY A 36 3.71 6.87 -3.92
C GLY A 36 2.56 7.11 -4.87
N PRO A 37 2.62 8.17 -5.69
CA PRO A 37 1.57 8.51 -6.64
C PRO A 37 1.50 7.51 -7.79
N ASN A 38 0.45 7.63 -8.60
CA ASN A 38 0.34 6.90 -9.86
C ASN A 38 1.51 7.27 -10.78
N GLY A 39 2.10 6.26 -11.44
CA GLY A 39 3.29 6.46 -12.27
C GLY A 39 4.63 6.56 -11.51
N ALA A 40 4.66 6.45 -10.17
CA ALA A 40 5.91 6.47 -9.41
C ALA A 40 6.86 5.29 -9.67
N GLY A 41 6.38 4.21 -10.30
CA GLY A 41 7.16 2.99 -10.57
C GLY A 41 6.86 1.81 -9.65
N LYS A 42 5.88 1.91 -8.74
CA LYS A 42 5.53 0.88 -7.74
C LYS A 42 5.22 -0.48 -8.37
N THR A 43 4.22 -0.55 -9.26
CA THR A 43 3.84 -1.78 -9.98
C THR A 43 5.00 -2.36 -10.79
N THR A 44 5.79 -1.50 -11.45
CA THR A 44 6.97 -1.95 -12.20
C THR A 44 8.00 -2.59 -11.26
N THR A 45 8.25 -1.99 -10.10
CA THR A 45 9.15 -2.56 -9.08
C THR A 45 8.66 -3.92 -8.60
N LEU A 46 7.35 -4.09 -8.33
CA LEU A 46 6.80 -5.41 -8.00
C LEU A 46 7.00 -6.43 -9.14
N ARG A 47 6.76 -6.02 -10.39
CA ARG A 47 6.94 -6.91 -11.56
C ARG A 47 8.39 -7.37 -11.74
N LEU A 48 9.36 -6.48 -11.49
CA LEU A 48 10.78 -6.82 -11.46
C LEU A 48 11.08 -7.83 -10.36
N CYS A 49 10.60 -7.60 -9.13
CA CYS A 49 10.80 -8.51 -8.01
C CYS A 49 10.19 -9.90 -8.25
N LEU A 50 9.09 -9.98 -8.98
CA LEU A 50 8.42 -11.23 -9.35
C LEU A 50 9.06 -11.91 -10.57
N GLY A 51 10.00 -11.29 -11.28
CA GLY A 51 10.53 -11.76 -12.56
C GLY A 51 9.46 -11.87 -13.64
N LEU A 52 8.51 -10.95 -13.64
CA LEU A 52 7.49 -10.76 -14.68
C LEU A 52 7.96 -9.77 -15.75
N THR A 53 9.04 -9.07 -15.45
CA THR A 53 9.72 -8.11 -16.33
C THR A 53 11.20 -8.18 -16.00
N ASP A 54 12.06 -8.22 -17.02
CA ASP A 54 13.50 -8.24 -16.85
C ASP A 54 14.01 -6.83 -16.49
N PRO A 55 14.91 -6.70 -15.50
CA PRO A 55 15.54 -5.43 -15.19
C PRO A 55 16.53 -5.03 -16.29
N ASP A 56 16.68 -3.73 -16.53
CA ASP A 56 17.73 -3.18 -17.40
C ASP A 56 19.07 -3.02 -16.63
N GLY A 57 19.01 -3.11 -15.30
CA GLY A 57 20.18 -3.10 -14.42
C GLY A 57 19.79 -3.50 -13.00
N GLY A 58 20.81 -3.86 -12.22
CA GLY A 58 20.63 -4.36 -10.86
C GLY A 58 20.32 -5.85 -10.79
N SER A 59 19.93 -6.33 -9.62
CA SER A 59 19.63 -7.75 -9.38
C SER A 59 18.49 -7.92 -8.38
N VAL A 60 17.82 -9.07 -8.47
CA VAL A 60 16.78 -9.51 -7.52
C VAL A 60 17.09 -10.92 -7.05
N GLU A 61 16.97 -11.13 -5.75
CA GLU A 61 16.90 -12.45 -5.14
C GLU A 61 15.54 -12.58 -4.45
N LEU A 62 14.73 -13.55 -4.88
CA LEU A 62 13.40 -13.85 -4.35
C LEU A 62 13.40 -15.26 -3.78
N MET A 63 13.06 -15.42 -2.50
CA MET A 63 13.07 -16.72 -1.81
C MET A 63 14.42 -17.47 -2.00
N GLN A 64 15.53 -16.72 -1.86
CA GLN A 64 16.92 -17.18 -2.04
C GLN A 64 17.23 -17.71 -3.46
N ARG A 65 16.52 -17.22 -4.46
CA ARG A 65 16.71 -17.60 -5.87
C ARG A 65 16.90 -16.36 -6.73
N PRO A 66 17.85 -16.37 -7.68
CA PRO A 66 18.05 -15.26 -8.58
C PRO A 66 16.88 -15.11 -9.56
N VAL A 67 16.40 -13.88 -9.70
CA VAL A 67 15.30 -13.51 -10.60
C VAL A 67 15.86 -12.55 -11.67
N PRO A 68 15.54 -12.74 -12.96
CA PRO A 68 14.51 -13.62 -13.54
C PRO A 68 14.89 -15.09 -13.74
N GLY A 69 16.17 -15.45 -13.64
CA GLY A 69 16.66 -16.80 -14.01
C GLY A 69 15.90 -17.97 -13.37
N GLU A 70 15.63 -17.90 -12.07
CA GLU A 70 14.87 -18.92 -11.33
C GLU A 70 13.49 -18.39 -10.85
N ALA A 71 12.88 -17.47 -11.56
CA ALA A 71 11.62 -16.84 -11.16
C ALA A 71 10.47 -17.84 -10.93
N ARG A 72 10.36 -18.89 -11.77
CA ARG A 72 9.29 -19.88 -11.63
C ARG A 72 9.35 -20.67 -10.31
N PRO A 73 10.49 -21.30 -9.93
CA PRO A 73 10.61 -21.95 -8.62
C PRO A 73 10.55 -20.96 -7.46
N ALA A 74 11.04 -19.73 -7.60
CA ALA A 74 10.91 -18.70 -6.57
C ALA A 74 9.43 -18.39 -6.28
N ARG A 75 8.60 -18.22 -7.32
CA ARG A 75 7.17 -17.95 -7.19
C ARG A 75 6.33 -19.11 -6.65
N ALA A 76 6.85 -20.32 -6.55
CA ALA A 76 6.10 -21.45 -5.98
C ALA A 76 5.66 -21.20 -4.52
N ARG A 77 6.41 -20.34 -3.77
CA ARG A 77 6.11 -19.95 -2.39
C ARG A 77 5.62 -18.50 -2.28
N VAL A 78 5.13 -17.93 -3.36
CA VAL A 78 4.67 -16.55 -3.44
C VAL A 78 3.19 -16.51 -3.82
N GLY A 79 2.43 -15.66 -3.14
CA GLY A 79 1.08 -15.27 -3.51
C GLY A 79 1.09 -13.90 -4.22
N VAL A 80 0.21 -13.69 -5.18
CA VAL A 80 0.11 -12.41 -5.87
C VAL A 80 -1.35 -11.97 -5.95
N VAL A 81 -1.60 -10.77 -5.44
CA VAL A 81 -2.89 -10.06 -5.57
C VAL A 81 -2.66 -8.89 -6.55
N PRO A 82 -3.07 -9.00 -7.80
CA PRO A 82 -2.87 -7.94 -8.79
C PRO A 82 -3.82 -6.77 -8.53
N GLN A 83 -3.53 -5.61 -9.14
CA GLN A 83 -4.37 -4.42 -9.05
C GLN A 83 -5.78 -4.67 -9.61
N MET A 84 -5.86 -5.29 -10.80
CA MET A 84 -7.12 -5.70 -11.41
C MET A 84 -7.46 -7.14 -11.02
N ASP A 85 -8.71 -7.38 -10.67
CA ASP A 85 -9.19 -8.73 -10.41
C ASP A 85 -9.17 -9.54 -11.71
N ASN A 86 -8.42 -10.63 -11.71
CA ASN A 86 -8.28 -11.54 -12.85
C ASN A 86 -8.96 -12.90 -12.56
N LEU A 87 -10.15 -12.83 -11.95
CA LEU A 87 -11.01 -13.98 -11.74
C LEU A 87 -11.62 -14.42 -13.07
N ASP A 88 -11.72 -15.72 -13.27
CA ASP A 88 -12.36 -16.26 -14.46
C ASP A 88 -13.89 -16.18 -14.30
N PRO A 89 -14.59 -15.43 -15.18
CA PRO A 89 -16.03 -15.20 -15.05
C PRO A 89 -16.88 -16.44 -15.33
N ASP A 90 -16.33 -17.44 -16.03
CA ASP A 90 -17.06 -18.66 -16.40
C ASP A 90 -17.09 -19.69 -15.27
N PHE A 91 -16.28 -19.50 -14.23
CA PHE A 91 -16.20 -20.38 -13.08
C PHE A 91 -16.96 -19.82 -11.87
N THR A 92 -17.38 -20.73 -11.01
CA THR A 92 -17.85 -20.40 -9.67
C THR A 92 -16.69 -19.94 -8.77
N VAL A 93 -17.04 -19.44 -7.61
CA VAL A 93 -16.09 -19.05 -6.55
C VAL A 93 -15.13 -20.20 -6.21
N SER A 94 -15.67 -21.42 -5.97
CA SER A 94 -14.85 -22.59 -5.64
C SER A 94 -14.01 -23.08 -6.82
N GLU A 95 -14.52 -23.02 -8.03
CA GLU A 95 -13.79 -23.44 -9.23
C GLU A 95 -12.63 -22.52 -9.54
N ASN A 96 -12.77 -21.19 -9.33
CA ASN A 96 -11.65 -20.26 -9.43
C ASN A 96 -10.48 -20.64 -8.52
N LEU A 97 -10.77 -21.04 -7.27
CA LEU A 97 -9.76 -21.53 -6.34
C LEU A 97 -9.15 -22.86 -6.81
N LEU A 98 -9.99 -23.78 -7.27
CA LEU A 98 -9.56 -25.09 -7.73
C LEU A 98 -8.62 -25.00 -8.92
N VAL A 99 -9.01 -24.26 -9.97
CA VAL A 99 -8.22 -24.09 -11.19
C VAL A 99 -6.90 -23.38 -10.88
N TYR A 100 -6.94 -22.34 -10.04
CA TYR A 100 -5.72 -21.61 -9.68
C TYR A 100 -4.72 -22.47 -8.90
N GLY A 101 -5.20 -23.37 -8.02
CA GLY A 101 -4.34 -24.33 -7.33
C GLY A 101 -3.60 -25.27 -8.27
N ARG A 102 -4.22 -25.63 -9.40
CA ARG A 102 -3.58 -26.47 -10.43
C ARG A 102 -2.39 -25.79 -11.10
N TYR A 103 -2.38 -24.44 -11.24
CA TYR A 103 -1.22 -23.72 -11.77
C TYR A 103 0.03 -23.84 -10.88
N PHE A 104 -0.17 -24.10 -9.58
CA PHE A 104 0.92 -24.41 -8.64
C PHE A 104 1.28 -25.89 -8.58
N GLY A 105 0.68 -26.75 -9.43
CA GLY A 105 0.90 -28.19 -9.43
C GLY A 105 0.28 -28.93 -8.25
N LEU A 106 -0.64 -28.28 -7.52
CA LEU A 106 -1.33 -28.91 -6.40
C LEU A 106 -2.36 -29.97 -6.91
N SER A 107 -2.44 -31.11 -6.22
CA SER A 107 -3.47 -32.09 -6.54
C SER A 107 -4.86 -31.53 -6.22
N GLU A 108 -5.86 -31.96 -7.00
CA GLU A 108 -7.25 -31.54 -6.77
C GLU A 108 -7.72 -31.84 -5.34
N ARG A 109 -7.35 -32.99 -4.79
CA ARG A 109 -7.64 -33.37 -3.41
C ARG A 109 -7.06 -32.34 -2.41
N ALA A 110 -5.82 -31.93 -2.58
CA ALA A 110 -5.16 -30.96 -1.71
C ALA A 110 -5.84 -29.57 -1.80
N VAL A 111 -6.17 -29.14 -3.02
CA VAL A 111 -6.86 -27.84 -3.22
C VAL A 111 -8.27 -27.88 -2.59
N ARG A 112 -9.06 -28.93 -2.86
CA ARG A 112 -10.42 -29.07 -2.29
C ARG A 112 -10.42 -29.07 -0.75
N ALA A 113 -9.39 -29.65 -0.13
CA ALA A 113 -9.25 -29.63 1.34
C ALA A 113 -9.00 -28.21 1.89
N ARG A 114 -8.42 -27.30 1.11
CA ARG A 114 -8.12 -25.91 1.52
C ARG A 114 -9.26 -24.93 1.23
N ILE A 115 -10.09 -25.20 0.23
CA ILE A 115 -11.17 -24.30 -0.20
C ILE A 115 -12.05 -23.83 0.97
N PRO A 116 -12.55 -24.70 1.88
CA PRO A 116 -13.40 -24.25 2.99
C PRO A 116 -12.75 -23.17 3.85
N GLN A 117 -11.48 -23.36 4.23
CA GLN A 117 -10.73 -22.38 5.03
C GLN A 117 -10.50 -21.05 4.27
N LEU A 118 -10.20 -21.12 2.98
CA LEU A 118 -10.00 -19.92 2.14
C LEU A 118 -11.31 -19.16 1.93
N LEU A 119 -12.43 -19.85 1.78
CA LEU A 119 -13.75 -19.22 1.66
C LEU A 119 -14.20 -18.59 2.97
N ASP A 120 -13.90 -19.22 4.10
CA ASP A 120 -14.14 -18.64 5.42
C ASP A 120 -13.29 -17.37 5.62
N PHE A 121 -12.01 -17.46 5.33
CA PHE A 121 -11.11 -16.29 5.34
C PHE A 121 -11.64 -15.14 4.46
N ALA A 122 -12.17 -15.43 3.28
CA ALA A 122 -12.76 -14.42 2.38
C ALA A 122 -14.17 -13.97 2.81
N GLY A 123 -14.83 -14.66 3.76
CA GLY A 123 -16.23 -14.46 4.11
C GLY A 123 -17.16 -14.79 2.94
N LEU A 124 -16.86 -15.86 2.19
CA LEU A 124 -17.57 -16.28 0.98
C LEU A 124 -18.09 -17.72 1.06
N THR A 125 -18.10 -18.33 2.23
CA THR A 125 -18.56 -19.73 2.42
C THR A 125 -19.96 -19.96 1.86
N ALA A 126 -20.91 -19.06 2.12
CA ALA A 126 -22.28 -19.15 1.59
C ALA A 126 -22.38 -18.88 0.08
N ARG A 127 -21.29 -18.47 -0.56
CA ARG A 127 -21.19 -18.12 -1.98
C ARG A 127 -20.32 -19.08 -2.79
N ALA A 128 -19.92 -20.21 -2.21
CA ALA A 128 -19.01 -21.19 -2.82
C ALA A 128 -19.39 -21.61 -4.24
N ALA A 129 -20.68 -21.81 -4.52
CA ALA A 129 -21.22 -22.17 -5.82
C ALA A 129 -21.71 -20.98 -6.66
N SER A 130 -21.55 -19.75 -6.18
CA SER A 130 -22.00 -18.56 -6.92
C SER A 130 -21.07 -18.29 -8.10
N GLN A 131 -21.65 -17.80 -9.21
CA GLN A 131 -20.89 -17.31 -10.36
C GLN A 131 -20.17 -15.98 -10.01
N ILE A 132 -18.96 -15.76 -10.55
CA ILE A 132 -18.16 -14.56 -10.29
C ILE A 132 -18.88 -13.27 -10.66
N GLN A 133 -19.68 -13.30 -11.72
CA GLN A 133 -20.44 -12.15 -12.18
C GLN A 133 -21.47 -11.64 -11.17
N THR A 134 -21.94 -12.49 -10.27
CA THR A 134 -22.93 -12.14 -9.23
C THR A 134 -22.31 -11.53 -7.97
N LEU A 135 -20.97 -11.46 -7.89
CA LEU A 135 -20.25 -10.91 -6.76
C LEU A 135 -20.08 -9.39 -6.87
N SER A 136 -20.16 -8.68 -5.74
CA SER A 136 -19.77 -7.29 -5.66
C SER A 136 -18.24 -7.13 -5.84
N GLY A 137 -17.77 -5.92 -6.14
CA GLY A 137 -16.33 -5.63 -6.26
C GLY A 137 -15.54 -6.04 -5.01
N GLY A 138 -16.03 -5.69 -3.82
CA GLY A 138 -15.40 -6.10 -2.56
C GLY A 138 -15.38 -7.62 -2.36
N MET A 139 -16.41 -8.34 -2.81
CA MET A 139 -16.42 -9.81 -2.77
C MET A 139 -15.40 -10.41 -3.74
N LYS A 140 -15.29 -9.87 -4.97
CA LYS A 140 -14.28 -10.28 -5.94
C LYS A 140 -12.87 -10.05 -5.41
N ARG A 141 -12.62 -8.89 -4.79
CA ARG A 141 -11.33 -8.57 -4.18
C ARG A 141 -10.95 -9.53 -3.07
N ARG A 142 -11.90 -9.89 -2.18
CA ARG A 142 -11.67 -10.88 -1.12
C ARG A 142 -11.42 -12.29 -1.69
N LEU A 143 -12.09 -12.67 -2.77
CA LEU A 143 -11.80 -13.93 -3.46
C LEU A 143 -10.41 -13.91 -4.10
N THR A 144 -10.00 -12.81 -4.72
CA THR A 144 -8.64 -12.65 -5.29
C THR A 144 -7.57 -12.79 -4.21
N LEU A 145 -7.81 -12.23 -3.02
CA LEU A 145 -6.94 -12.40 -1.86
C LEU A 145 -6.88 -13.87 -1.40
N ALA A 146 -8.03 -14.52 -1.23
CA ALA A 146 -8.09 -15.95 -0.86
C ALA A 146 -7.39 -16.84 -1.91
N ARG A 147 -7.55 -16.52 -3.19
CA ARG A 147 -6.90 -17.24 -4.29
C ARG A 147 -5.37 -17.13 -4.22
N ALA A 148 -4.84 -15.96 -3.85
CA ALA A 148 -3.40 -15.77 -3.67
C ALA A 148 -2.82 -16.61 -2.52
N LEU A 149 -3.65 -17.17 -1.64
CA LEU A 149 -3.24 -18.01 -0.51
C LEU A 149 -3.32 -19.52 -0.82
N ILE A 150 -3.73 -19.92 -2.02
CA ILE A 150 -4.03 -21.32 -2.35
C ILE A 150 -2.81 -22.24 -2.23
N ASN A 151 -1.61 -21.73 -2.53
CA ASN A 151 -0.33 -22.44 -2.45
C ASN A 151 0.38 -22.32 -1.09
N ASP A 152 -0.28 -21.73 -0.08
CA ASP A 152 0.30 -21.43 1.24
C ASP A 152 1.59 -20.62 1.18
N PRO A 153 1.56 -19.46 0.59
CA PRO A 153 2.78 -18.67 0.36
C PRO A 153 3.39 -18.18 1.67
N ASP A 154 4.71 -18.01 1.67
CA ASP A 154 5.43 -17.33 2.76
C ASP A 154 5.46 -15.81 2.53
N LEU A 155 5.43 -15.40 1.26
CA LEU A 155 5.47 -14.00 0.83
C LEU A 155 4.29 -13.71 -0.09
N ILE A 156 3.62 -12.58 0.14
CA ILE A 156 2.46 -12.16 -0.64
C ILE A 156 2.74 -10.77 -1.20
N PHE A 157 2.70 -10.64 -2.52
CA PHE A 157 2.73 -9.35 -3.20
C PHE A 157 1.32 -8.85 -3.45
N MET A 158 1.06 -7.59 -3.17
CA MET A 158 -0.24 -6.95 -3.36
C MET A 158 -0.07 -5.61 -4.07
N ASP A 159 -0.65 -5.52 -5.25
CA ASP A 159 -0.64 -4.28 -6.01
C ASP A 159 -1.96 -3.53 -5.76
N GLU A 160 -1.88 -2.45 -4.99
CA GLU A 160 -3.01 -1.59 -4.60
C GLU A 160 -4.25 -2.38 -4.10
N PRO A 161 -4.13 -3.13 -2.99
CA PRO A 161 -5.13 -4.14 -2.60
C PRO A 161 -6.52 -3.57 -2.29
N THR A 162 -6.64 -2.28 -1.96
CA THR A 162 -7.91 -1.69 -1.54
C THR A 162 -8.44 -0.59 -2.47
N THR A 163 -7.77 -0.36 -3.60
CA THR A 163 -8.21 0.65 -4.58
C THR A 163 -9.60 0.32 -5.14
N GLY A 164 -10.47 1.33 -5.21
CA GLY A 164 -11.84 1.18 -5.72
C GLY A 164 -12.83 0.52 -4.77
N LEU A 165 -12.43 0.23 -3.53
CA LEU A 165 -13.32 -0.33 -2.50
C LEU A 165 -13.93 0.77 -1.64
N ASP A 166 -15.17 0.53 -1.20
CA ASP A 166 -15.80 1.35 -0.17
C ASP A 166 -15.07 1.22 1.17
N PRO A 167 -15.25 2.17 2.12
CA PRO A 167 -14.53 2.17 3.40
C PRO A 167 -14.72 0.89 4.21
N GLN A 168 -15.91 0.29 4.20
CA GLN A 168 -16.20 -0.93 4.95
C GLN A 168 -15.44 -2.13 4.38
N ALA A 169 -15.46 -2.30 3.05
CA ALA A 169 -14.72 -3.35 2.37
C ALA A 169 -13.20 -3.19 2.56
N ARG A 170 -12.69 -1.96 2.56
CA ARG A 170 -11.28 -1.64 2.83
C ARG A 170 -10.87 -2.09 4.24
N HIS A 171 -11.62 -1.72 5.27
CA HIS A 171 -11.34 -2.14 6.64
C HIS A 171 -11.31 -3.65 6.79
N LEU A 172 -12.24 -4.36 6.16
CA LEU A 172 -12.28 -5.81 6.19
C LEU A 172 -11.02 -6.44 5.55
N ILE A 173 -10.53 -5.90 4.43
CA ILE A 173 -9.26 -6.33 3.83
C ILE A 173 -8.11 -6.10 4.81
N TRP A 174 -8.00 -4.92 5.42
CA TRP A 174 -6.93 -4.63 6.39
C TRP A 174 -6.92 -5.60 7.57
N GLU A 175 -8.10 -5.96 8.10
CA GLU A 175 -8.20 -6.99 9.14
C GLU A 175 -7.66 -8.35 8.68
N ARG A 176 -7.99 -8.75 7.45
CA ARG A 176 -7.48 -10.00 6.87
C ARG A 176 -5.96 -9.97 6.68
N LEU A 177 -5.41 -8.84 6.24
CA LEU A 177 -3.96 -8.67 6.11
C LEU A 177 -3.25 -8.73 7.46
N LYS A 178 -3.82 -8.11 8.49
CA LYS A 178 -3.29 -8.22 9.87
C LYS A 178 -3.32 -9.66 10.40
N GLN A 179 -4.37 -10.43 10.08
CA GLN A 179 -4.43 -11.85 10.44
C GLN A 179 -3.31 -12.66 9.76
N LEU A 180 -3.02 -12.38 8.48
CA LEU A 180 -1.92 -13.03 7.76
C LEU A 180 -0.56 -12.70 8.37
N LEU A 181 -0.32 -11.43 8.71
CA LEU A 181 0.90 -10.98 9.37
C LEU A 181 1.07 -11.62 10.76
N ALA A 182 0.00 -11.67 11.56
CA ALA A 182 0.00 -12.35 12.85
C ALA A 182 0.27 -13.86 12.72
N GLY A 183 -0.11 -14.46 11.58
CA GLY A 183 0.22 -15.84 11.21
C GLY A 183 1.65 -16.02 10.65
N GLY A 184 2.50 -14.99 10.69
CA GLY A 184 3.90 -15.05 10.25
C GLY A 184 4.10 -14.91 8.74
N LYS A 185 3.07 -14.56 7.97
CA LYS A 185 3.22 -14.29 6.54
C LYS A 185 3.94 -12.95 6.32
N THR A 186 4.72 -12.87 5.25
CA THR A 186 5.38 -11.64 4.81
C THR A 186 4.52 -10.98 3.73
N ILE A 187 4.38 -9.66 3.77
CA ILE A 187 3.58 -8.92 2.80
C ILE A 187 4.41 -7.80 2.18
N VAL A 188 4.36 -7.68 0.87
CA VAL A 188 4.81 -6.50 0.12
C VAL A 188 3.60 -5.91 -0.56
N LEU A 189 3.29 -4.66 -0.26
CA LEU A 189 2.16 -3.98 -0.88
C LEU A 189 2.59 -2.66 -1.54
N THR A 190 1.94 -2.34 -2.64
CA THR A 190 1.95 -0.98 -3.18
C THR A 190 0.68 -0.29 -2.77
N THR A 191 0.76 0.98 -2.50
CA THR A 191 -0.42 1.80 -2.21
C THR A 191 -0.15 3.28 -2.51
N HIS A 192 -1.21 4.02 -2.72
CA HIS A 192 -1.21 5.48 -2.68
C HIS A 192 -2.03 5.98 -1.48
N PHE A 193 -2.61 5.08 -0.67
CA PHE A 193 -3.34 5.43 0.55
C PHE A 193 -2.41 5.42 1.77
N MET A 194 -2.19 6.60 2.37
CA MET A 194 -1.34 6.75 3.55
C MET A 194 -1.89 5.98 4.75
N GLU A 195 -3.19 6.01 4.96
CA GLU A 195 -3.84 5.29 6.06
C GLU A 195 -3.59 3.78 5.97
N GLU A 196 -3.59 3.21 4.76
CA GLU A 196 -3.25 1.79 4.54
C GLU A 196 -1.81 1.50 4.94
N ALA A 197 -0.87 2.36 4.50
CA ALA A 197 0.54 2.23 4.84
C ALA A 197 0.79 2.36 6.35
N GLU A 198 0.16 3.34 7.02
CA GLU A 198 0.28 3.53 8.48
C GLU A 198 -0.26 2.34 9.28
N ARG A 199 -1.38 1.76 8.82
CA ARG A 199 -2.06 0.69 9.56
C ARG A 199 -1.43 -0.68 9.40
N LEU A 200 -0.76 -0.94 8.28
CA LEU A 200 -0.30 -2.27 7.89
C LEU A 200 1.22 -2.40 7.85
N CYS A 201 1.93 -1.36 7.42
CA CYS A 201 3.36 -1.48 7.16
C CYS A 201 4.20 -1.32 8.43
N ALA A 202 5.06 -2.30 8.68
CA ALA A 202 6.12 -2.17 9.67
C ALA A 202 7.19 -1.19 9.20
N ARG A 203 7.45 -1.19 7.88
CA ARG A 203 8.39 -0.31 7.18
C ARG A 203 7.87 -0.03 5.79
N LEU A 204 8.14 1.15 5.28
CA LEU A 204 7.77 1.54 3.93
C LEU A 204 8.84 2.41 3.28
N ALA A 205 8.84 2.44 1.95
CA ALA A 205 9.58 3.41 1.16
C ALA A 205 8.60 4.34 0.43
N ILE A 206 8.84 5.66 0.52
CA ILE A 206 8.14 6.64 -0.30
C ILE A 206 8.87 6.72 -1.65
N MET A 207 8.12 6.44 -2.72
CA MET A 207 8.63 6.38 -4.08
C MET A 207 8.03 7.49 -4.94
N ASP A 208 8.87 8.26 -5.61
CA ASP A 208 8.47 9.21 -6.66
C ASP A 208 9.46 9.15 -7.82
N ARG A 209 8.95 9.27 -9.05
CA ARG A 209 9.75 9.28 -10.29
C ARG A 209 10.80 8.16 -10.37
N GLY A 210 10.39 6.96 -9.99
CA GLY A 210 11.23 5.77 -10.06
C GLY A 210 12.29 5.63 -8.96
N ARG A 211 12.31 6.51 -7.95
CA ARG A 211 13.33 6.52 -6.88
C ARG A 211 12.70 6.46 -5.50
N PHE A 212 13.40 5.85 -4.56
CA PHE A 212 13.06 6.00 -3.15
C PHE A 212 13.54 7.37 -2.65
N ILE A 213 12.60 8.14 -2.09
CA ILE A 213 12.90 9.44 -1.47
C ILE A 213 13.33 9.23 -0.03
N THR A 214 12.63 8.37 0.69
CA THR A 214 12.90 8.03 2.09
C THR A 214 12.36 6.64 2.41
N GLU A 215 12.93 6.02 3.45
CA GLU A 215 12.53 4.70 3.94
C GLU A 215 12.57 4.69 5.47
N GLY A 216 11.63 3.99 6.09
CA GLY A 216 11.51 3.84 7.54
C GLY A 216 10.16 3.29 7.97
N SER A 217 9.94 3.13 9.27
CA SER A 217 8.60 2.90 9.78
C SER A 217 7.73 4.16 9.64
N PRO A 218 6.40 4.03 9.52
CA PRO A 218 5.51 5.20 9.47
C PRO A 218 5.83 6.23 10.55
N ARG A 219 5.96 5.76 11.79
CA ARG A 219 6.26 6.62 12.95
C ARG A 219 7.61 7.34 12.84
N GLU A 220 8.67 6.62 12.43
CA GLU A 220 9.99 7.24 12.23
C GLU A 220 9.98 8.30 11.16
N LEU A 221 9.26 8.04 10.04
CA LEU A 221 9.16 9.00 8.95
C LEU A 221 8.42 10.26 9.38
N ILE A 222 7.31 10.14 10.12
CA ILE A 222 6.57 11.28 10.65
C ILE A 222 7.47 12.09 11.59
N LEU A 223 8.08 11.45 12.59
CA LEU A 223 8.93 12.13 13.57
C LEU A 223 10.19 12.79 12.94
N ARG A 224 10.72 12.21 11.86
CA ARG A 224 11.92 12.75 11.18
C ARG A 224 11.62 13.94 10.30
N HIS A 225 10.44 13.95 9.69
CA HIS A 225 10.16 14.89 8.60
C HIS A 225 9.14 15.97 8.95
N ILE A 226 8.25 15.74 9.93
CA ILE A 226 7.11 16.64 10.18
C ILE A 226 7.07 17.05 11.65
N GLU A 227 6.62 18.27 11.88
CA GLU A 227 6.26 18.81 13.19
C GLU A 227 5.11 17.99 13.79
N PRO A 228 5.07 17.75 15.13
CA PRO A 228 4.15 16.78 15.73
C PRO A 228 2.67 17.16 15.66
N HIS A 229 2.36 18.47 15.51
CA HIS A 229 1.01 18.98 15.52
C HIS A 229 0.66 19.71 14.23
N VAL A 230 -0.54 19.44 13.72
CA VAL A 230 -1.12 20.12 12.55
C VAL A 230 -2.44 20.77 12.97
N VAL A 231 -2.58 22.05 12.72
CA VAL A 231 -3.83 22.78 12.87
C VAL A 231 -4.31 23.17 11.48
N GLU A 232 -5.42 22.56 11.07
CA GLU A 232 -6.11 22.87 9.81
C GLU A 232 -7.15 23.93 10.06
N ALA A 233 -7.13 25.03 9.35
CA ALA A 233 -8.09 26.12 9.49
C ALA A 233 -8.71 26.46 8.14
N HIS A 234 -10.01 26.73 8.11
CA HIS A 234 -10.77 27.16 6.94
C HIS A 234 -11.91 28.11 7.33
N GLY A 235 -12.45 28.82 6.37
CA GLY A 235 -13.56 29.78 6.57
C GLY A 235 -13.20 31.18 6.10
N ASP A 236 -14.16 32.11 6.30
CA ASP A 236 -14.02 33.46 5.80
C ASP A 236 -12.87 34.18 6.53
N GLY A 237 -11.94 34.76 5.76
CA GLY A 237 -10.78 35.48 6.33
C GLY A 237 -9.61 34.60 6.76
N VAL A 238 -9.62 33.26 6.47
CA VAL A 238 -8.52 32.35 6.85
C VAL A 238 -7.18 32.76 6.24
N MET A 239 -7.18 33.27 5.00
CA MET A 239 -5.95 33.72 4.35
C MET A 239 -5.36 34.98 5.03
N ASP A 240 -6.21 35.94 5.38
CA ASP A 240 -5.81 37.13 6.15
C ASP A 240 -5.23 36.76 7.51
N TRP A 241 -5.89 35.84 8.24
CA TRP A 241 -5.39 35.33 9.51
C TRP A 241 -4.03 34.62 9.32
N SER A 242 -3.93 33.79 8.30
CA SER A 242 -2.70 33.06 7.97
C SER A 242 -1.52 34.02 7.76
N ASP A 243 -1.73 35.12 7.02
CA ASP A 243 -0.65 36.07 6.69
C ASP A 243 -0.31 37.00 7.87
N ARG A 244 -1.26 37.33 8.72
CA ARG A 244 -1.05 38.26 9.83
C ARG A 244 -0.58 37.62 11.13
N GLU A 245 -1.10 36.41 11.43
CA GLU A 245 -0.91 35.76 12.73
C GLU A 245 -0.28 34.37 12.62
N ALA A 246 -0.88 33.44 11.85
CA ALA A 246 -0.44 32.07 11.82
C ALA A 246 1.01 31.89 11.36
N GLY A 247 1.48 32.74 10.43
CA GLY A 247 2.85 32.74 9.94
C GLY A 247 3.91 33.00 11.00
N ARG A 248 3.53 33.62 12.13
CA ARG A 248 4.43 33.88 13.28
C ARG A 248 4.33 32.82 14.35
N LEU A 249 3.23 32.04 14.39
CA LEU A 249 2.89 31.07 15.42
C LEU A 249 3.23 29.63 14.98
N ALA A 250 3.17 29.37 13.68
CA ALA A 250 3.51 28.08 13.11
C ALA A 250 5.00 28.01 12.73
N SER A 251 5.57 26.79 12.80
CA SER A 251 6.92 26.52 12.27
C SER A 251 6.89 26.49 10.74
N ARG A 252 5.79 26.07 10.15
CA ARG A 252 5.57 25.96 8.71
C ARG A 252 4.09 26.12 8.38
N LEU A 253 3.81 26.74 7.23
CA LEU A 253 2.45 26.88 6.70
C LEU A 253 2.37 26.27 5.31
N GLU A 254 1.26 25.63 5.02
CA GLU A 254 0.86 25.23 3.67
C GLU A 254 -0.55 25.74 3.39
N LYS A 255 -0.82 26.16 2.18
CA LYS A 255 -2.12 26.66 1.75
C LYS A 255 -2.61 25.76 0.60
N SER A 256 -3.81 25.21 0.76
CA SER A 256 -4.46 24.41 -0.27
C SER A 256 -5.92 24.83 -0.40
N GLY A 257 -6.26 25.46 -1.53
CA GLY A 257 -7.59 26.01 -1.75
C GLY A 257 -7.96 27.06 -0.70
N ASP A 258 -9.03 26.78 0.06
CA ASP A 258 -9.56 27.63 1.15
C ASP A 258 -9.10 27.18 2.55
N THR A 259 -8.16 26.26 2.61
CA THR A 259 -7.64 25.67 3.86
C THR A 259 -6.18 26.03 4.08
N VAL A 260 -5.84 26.35 5.32
CA VAL A 260 -4.47 26.61 5.77
C VAL A 260 -4.06 25.51 6.76
N PHE A 261 -2.94 24.86 6.48
CA PHE A 261 -2.32 23.86 7.34
C PHE A 261 -1.16 24.51 8.09
N CYS A 262 -1.27 24.56 9.41
CA CYS A 262 -0.26 25.12 10.30
C CYS A 262 0.47 23.97 11.02
N TYR A 263 1.74 23.83 10.80
CA TYR A 263 2.59 22.82 11.43
C TYR A 263 3.35 23.45 12.59
N ALA A 264 3.28 22.84 13.76
CA ALA A 264 3.88 23.40 14.98
C ALA A 264 4.41 22.32 15.94
N ALA A 265 5.44 22.66 16.70
CA ALA A 265 5.90 21.86 17.82
C ALA A 265 4.94 21.99 19.03
N ASP A 266 4.40 23.19 19.24
CA ASP A 266 3.36 23.49 20.24
C ASP A 266 2.15 24.13 19.53
N PRO A 267 0.96 23.51 19.54
CA PRO A 267 -0.23 24.05 18.90
C PRO A 267 -0.95 25.12 19.73
N ALA A 268 -0.63 25.29 21.03
CA ALA A 268 -1.39 26.15 21.96
C ALA A 268 -1.49 27.61 21.47
N PRO A 269 -0.43 28.25 20.96
CA PRO A 269 -0.55 29.62 20.45
C PRO A 269 -1.50 29.76 19.25
N LEU A 270 -1.49 28.78 18.33
CA LEU A 270 -2.38 28.74 17.17
C LEU A 270 -3.84 28.57 17.60
N LEU A 271 -4.08 27.62 18.51
CA LEU A 271 -5.43 27.37 19.03
C LEU A 271 -5.98 28.59 19.79
N ALA A 272 -5.16 29.29 20.58
CA ALA A 272 -5.56 30.52 21.26
C ALA A 272 -5.91 31.65 20.27
N SER A 273 -5.16 31.78 19.18
CA SER A 273 -5.45 32.78 18.12
C SER A 273 -6.77 32.47 17.40
N LEU A 274 -7.15 31.20 17.25
CA LEU A 274 -8.38 30.78 16.59
C LEU A 274 -9.61 30.78 17.49
N ALA A 275 -9.44 30.63 18.81
CA ALA A 275 -10.53 30.45 19.76
C ALA A 275 -11.59 31.59 19.77
N ASN A 276 -11.19 32.81 19.41
CA ASN A 276 -12.07 33.98 19.39
C ASN A 276 -12.55 34.37 17.98
N ARG A 277 -12.32 33.49 16.98
CA ARG A 277 -12.67 33.72 15.57
C ARG A 277 -13.82 32.82 15.16
N GLY A 278 -15.06 33.25 15.41
CA GLY A 278 -16.26 32.47 15.13
C GLY A 278 -16.48 32.17 13.63
N GLU A 279 -15.87 32.94 12.76
CA GLU A 279 -15.88 32.79 11.29
C GLU A 279 -14.94 31.68 10.79
N LEU A 280 -13.91 31.30 11.59
CA LEU A 280 -12.96 30.25 11.24
C LEU A 280 -13.32 28.94 11.94
N ARG A 281 -13.28 27.87 11.17
CA ARG A 281 -13.35 26.50 11.69
C ARG A 281 -11.96 25.90 11.67
N TYR A 282 -11.63 25.12 12.68
CA TYR A 282 -10.32 24.47 12.73
C TYR A 282 -10.40 23.07 13.32
N LEU A 283 -9.43 22.25 12.91
CA LEU A 283 -9.17 20.89 13.42
C LEU A 283 -7.72 20.82 13.87
N HIS A 284 -7.49 20.40 15.11
CA HIS A 284 -6.16 20.04 15.59
C HIS A 284 -6.02 18.53 15.55
N ARG A 285 -4.96 18.06 14.89
CA ARG A 285 -4.61 16.64 14.79
C ARG A 285 -3.10 16.40 14.93
N PRO A 286 -2.65 15.18 15.28
CA PRO A 286 -1.26 14.79 15.09
C PRO A 286 -0.89 14.78 13.60
N ALA A 287 0.40 14.94 13.30
CA ALA A 287 0.94 14.74 11.97
C ALA A 287 0.82 13.26 11.53
N ASN A 288 0.67 13.04 10.25
CA ASN A 288 0.51 11.73 9.63
C ASN A 288 1.41 11.55 8.39
N LEU A 289 1.36 10.39 7.73
CA LEU A 289 2.16 10.13 6.52
C LEU A 289 1.78 11.01 5.33
N GLU A 290 0.56 11.52 5.27
CA GLU A 290 0.14 12.44 4.21
C GLU A 290 0.94 13.74 4.28
N ASP A 291 1.14 14.27 5.49
CA ASP A 291 1.97 15.45 5.72
C ASP A 291 3.43 15.22 5.32
N VAL A 292 3.96 14.02 5.60
CA VAL A 292 5.32 13.63 5.16
C VAL A 292 5.40 13.61 3.64
N PHE A 293 4.41 12.99 3.01
CA PHE A 293 4.38 12.85 1.56
C PHE A 293 4.31 14.20 0.86
N LEU A 294 3.40 15.08 1.29
CA LEU A 294 3.26 16.44 0.77
C LEU A 294 4.57 17.23 0.89
N LYS A 295 5.19 17.20 2.07
CA LYS A 295 6.45 17.91 2.31
C LYS A 295 7.60 17.42 1.41
N LEU A 296 7.71 16.11 1.22
CA LEU A 296 8.83 15.52 0.47
C LEU A 296 8.66 15.59 -1.05
N THR A 297 7.43 15.54 -1.55
CA THR A 297 7.15 15.48 -2.99
C THR A 297 6.66 16.80 -3.56
N GLY A 298 6.13 17.69 -2.73
CA GLY A 298 5.49 18.94 -3.15
C GLY A 298 4.20 18.70 -3.95
N ARG A 299 3.60 17.52 -3.84
CA ARG A 299 2.41 17.10 -4.61
C ARG A 299 1.33 16.59 -3.68
N GLU A 300 0.10 16.99 -3.94
CA GLU A 300 -1.07 16.28 -3.41
C GLU A 300 -1.18 14.92 -4.11
N LEU A 301 -1.56 13.87 -3.35
CA LEU A 301 -1.88 12.54 -3.91
C LEU A 301 -3.26 12.52 -4.58
N ARG A 302 -3.65 13.61 -5.20
CA ARG A 302 -4.89 13.64 -5.97
C ARG A 302 -4.58 13.21 -7.39
N ASP A 303 -5.06 11.96 -7.70
CA ASP A 303 -5.16 11.22 -8.98
C ASP A 303 -3.92 10.56 -9.54
#